data_17994a2e58a107d664a84e92eec346be
#
_entry.id   17994a2e58a107d664a84e92eec346be
#
_cell.length_a   1.000
_cell.length_b   1.000
_cell.length_c   1.000
_cell.angle_alpha   90.00
_cell.angle_beta   90.00
_cell.angle_gamma   90.00
#
_symmetry.space_group_name_H-M   'P 1'
#
loop_
_entity.id
_entity.type
_entity.pdbx_description
1 polymer ?
#
loop_
_entity_poly.entity_id
_entity_poly.type
_entity_poly.pdbx_seq_one_letter_code
_entity_poly.pdbx_strand_id
1 'polypeptide(L)'
;MVWLHGGGYAAGSGQELPSYDGFNLAKKGDAVVVTLNHRLNVLGFLDLSAYGDKYAKSGNAGLLDLVAALQWVNKNIAAFGGDAQNVTIFGQSGGGGKVSTLLATPSAKGLYHKAIVQSGSMLRTMDAKYSRRIGAAVMDELGLKASQIDELQ
;
A
#
# COMPACT_ATOMS: atom_id res chain seq x y z
N MET A 1 -4.20 -12.90 9.05
CA MET A 1 -4.43 -12.55 7.64
C MET A 1 -4.52 -11.03 7.52
N VAL A 2 -3.90 -10.40 6.52
CA VAL A 2 -3.86 -8.94 6.35
C VAL A 2 -4.54 -8.58 5.04
N TRP A 3 -5.65 -7.85 5.12
CA TRP A 3 -6.46 -7.42 3.99
C TRP A 3 -5.96 -6.11 3.40
N LEU A 4 -5.78 -6.07 2.08
CA LEU A 4 -5.48 -4.88 1.29
C LEU A 4 -6.70 -4.56 0.40
N HIS A 5 -7.36 -3.45 0.68
CA HIS A 5 -8.60 -3.05 0.00
C HIS A 5 -8.38 -2.71 -1.48
N GLY A 6 -9.45 -2.81 -2.27
CA GLY A 6 -9.49 -2.44 -3.69
C GLY A 6 -9.50 -0.94 -3.94
N GLY A 7 -10.14 -0.51 -5.05
CA GLY A 7 -10.23 0.90 -5.44
C GLY A 7 -9.00 1.42 -6.20
N GLY A 8 -8.25 0.53 -6.83
CA GLY A 8 -7.00 0.90 -7.50
C GLY A 8 -5.94 1.34 -6.49
N TYR A 9 -5.26 2.40 -6.82
CA TYR A 9 -4.35 3.12 -5.92
C TYR A 9 -4.92 4.52 -5.62
N ALA A 10 -6.19 4.76 -5.96
CA ALA A 10 -6.81 6.09 -5.98
C ALA A 10 -7.82 6.31 -4.85
N ALA A 11 -8.58 5.28 -4.47
CA ALA A 11 -9.68 5.39 -3.52
C ALA A 11 -9.84 4.09 -2.71
N GLY A 12 -10.77 4.10 -1.74
CA GLY A 12 -11.13 2.95 -0.93
C GLY A 12 -10.66 3.04 0.51
N SER A 13 -11.10 2.08 1.30
CA SER A 13 -10.72 1.97 2.71
C SER A 13 -10.84 0.53 3.19
N GLY A 14 -10.10 0.19 4.24
CA GLY A 14 -10.17 -1.12 4.90
C GLY A 14 -11.51 -1.38 5.61
N GLN A 15 -12.41 -0.40 5.68
CA GLN A 15 -13.72 -0.46 6.33
C GLN A 15 -14.88 -0.12 5.38
N GLU A 16 -14.63 -0.06 4.08
CA GLU A 16 -15.60 0.36 3.06
C GLU A 16 -16.80 -0.58 2.95
N LEU A 17 -16.59 -1.88 3.12
CA LEU A 17 -17.63 -2.89 3.04
C LEU A 17 -17.74 -3.68 4.35
N PRO A 18 -18.97 -4.09 4.75
CA PRO A 18 -19.15 -4.92 5.94
C PRO A 18 -18.34 -6.23 5.93
N SER A 19 -18.05 -6.76 4.75
CA SER A 19 -17.23 -7.96 4.59
C SER A 19 -15.75 -7.77 4.95
N TYR A 20 -15.30 -6.52 5.07
CA TYR A 20 -13.90 -6.19 5.42
C TYR A 20 -13.63 -6.23 6.93
N ASP A 21 -14.68 -6.35 7.78
CA ASP A 21 -14.51 -6.47 9.23
C ASP A 21 -13.76 -7.74 9.66
N GLY A 22 -13.75 -8.76 8.80
CA GLY A 22 -13.04 -10.01 9.03
C GLY A 22 -13.69 -10.97 10.02
N PHE A 23 -14.82 -10.62 10.64
CA PHE A 23 -15.48 -11.42 11.67
C PHE A 23 -15.74 -12.87 11.24
N ASN A 24 -16.34 -13.05 10.08
CA ASN A 24 -16.66 -14.39 9.57
C ASN A 24 -15.40 -15.19 9.23
N LEU A 25 -14.37 -14.53 8.71
CA LEU A 25 -13.11 -15.19 8.38
C LEU A 25 -12.36 -15.57 9.66
N ALA A 26 -12.33 -14.71 10.65
CA ALA A 26 -11.74 -15.01 11.96
C ALA A 26 -12.46 -16.17 12.66
N LYS A 27 -13.80 -16.11 12.74
CA LYS A 27 -14.60 -17.12 13.42
C LYS A 27 -14.53 -18.51 12.79
N LYS A 28 -14.50 -18.59 11.45
CA LYS A 28 -14.52 -19.87 10.72
C LYS A 28 -13.13 -20.39 10.38
N GLY A 29 -12.14 -19.50 10.26
CA GLY A 29 -10.81 -19.80 9.78
C GLY A 29 -9.75 -19.87 10.88
N ASP A 30 -10.13 -19.68 12.15
CA ASP A 30 -9.20 -19.62 13.28
C ASP A 30 -8.02 -18.69 12.99
N ALA A 31 -8.34 -17.47 12.61
CA ALA A 31 -7.34 -16.50 12.15
C ALA A 31 -7.60 -15.11 12.73
N VAL A 32 -6.53 -14.39 13.06
CA VAL A 32 -6.61 -12.94 13.28
C VAL A 32 -6.69 -12.25 11.92
N VAL A 33 -7.67 -11.37 11.75
CA VAL A 33 -7.83 -10.58 10.53
C VAL A 33 -7.48 -9.13 10.81
N VAL A 34 -6.59 -8.58 10.02
CA VAL A 34 -6.16 -7.17 10.08
C VAL A 34 -6.59 -6.50 8.80
N THR A 35 -7.33 -5.42 8.90
CA THR A 35 -7.59 -4.48 7.80
C THR A 35 -6.79 -3.22 8.05
N LEU A 36 -6.40 -2.53 7.01
CA LEU A 36 -5.56 -1.34 7.13
C LEU A 36 -5.94 -0.28 6.09
N ASN A 37 -5.56 0.96 6.39
CA ASN A 37 -5.58 2.06 5.46
C ASN A 37 -4.15 2.50 5.15
N HIS A 38 -3.95 3.08 3.97
CA HIS A 38 -2.69 3.64 3.53
C HIS A 38 -2.96 4.86 2.66
N ARG A 39 -1.98 5.69 2.43
CA ARG A 39 -2.11 6.85 1.54
C ARG A 39 -2.42 6.41 0.12
N LEU A 40 -3.31 7.13 -0.53
CA LEU A 40 -3.84 6.85 -1.86
C LEU A 40 -3.67 8.07 -2.76
N ASN A 41 -3.86 7.88 -4.07
CA ASN A 41 -3.87 8.95 -5.05
C ASN A 41 -2.56 9.79 -4.99
N VAL A 42 -2.65 11.08 -5.18
CA VAL A 42 -1.50 12.00 -5.11
C VAL A 42 -0.81 11.99 -3.75
N LEU A 43 -1.53 11.75 -2.66
CA LEU A 43 -0.96 11.69 -1.31
C LEU A 43 -0.07 10.46 -1.10
N GLY A 44 -0.33 9.38 -1.82
CA GLY A 44 0.41 8.12 -1.68
C GLY A 44 1.38 7.80 -2.81
N PHE A 45 1.15 8.39 -4.02
CA PHE A 45 1.81 7.91 -5.23
C PHE A 45 2.26 9.02 -6.20
N LEU A 46 2.27 10.29 -5.77
CA LEU A 46 2.82 11.37 -6.56
C LEU A 46 4.35 11.32 -6.55
N ASP A 47 4.95 11.10 -7.72
CA ASP A 47 6.39 11.00 -7.86
C ASP A 47 7.04 12.40 -8.01
N LEU A 48 7.59 12.87 -6.93
CA LEU A 48 8.33 14.14 -6.82
C LEU A 48 9.85 13.92 -6.72
N SER A 49 10.33 12.72 -7.05
CA SER A 49 11.76 12.36 -6.91
C SER A 49 12.72 13.23 -7.75
N ALA A 50 12.22 13.90 -8.78
CA ALA A 50 12.99 14.85 -9.58
C ALA A 50 13.34 16.16 -8.83
N TYR A 51 12.70 16.42 -7.69
CA TYR A 51 12.85 17.68 -6.93
C TYR A 51 13.78 17.56 -5.71
N GLY A 52 14.46 16.44 -5.54
CA GLY A 52 15.50 16.25 -4.52
C GLY A 52 15.37 14.96 -3.72
N ASP A 53 16.43 14.63 -2.99
CA ASP A 53 16.56 13.36 -2.25
C ASP A 53 15.49 13.17 -1.17
N LYS A 54 15.00 14.26 -0.56
CA LYS A 54 13.88 14.25 0.40
C LYS A 54 12.65 13.58 -0.18
N TYR A 55 12.43 13.69 -1.49
CA TYR A 55 11.23 13.18 -2.20
C TYR A 55 11.51 11.90 -2.99
N ALA A 56 12.69 11.31 -2.89
CA ALA A 56 13.11 10.14 -3.68
C ALA A 56 12.13 8.94 -3.58
N LYS A 57 11.35 8.85 -2.51
CA LYS A 57 10.39 7.77 -2.28
C LYS A 57 8.92 8.20 -2.37
N SER A 58 8.64 9.44 -2.75
CA SER A 58 7.28 10.01 -2.75
C SER A 58 6.30 9.21 -3.62
N GLY A 59 6.74 8.78 -4.80
CA GLY A 59 5.93 7.95 -5.71
C GLY A 59 5.54 6.57 -5.15
N ASN A 60 6.10 6.17 -4.01
CA ASN A 60 5.83 4.89 -3.35
C ASN A 60 5.38 5.06 -1.89
N ALA A 61 4.98 6.25 -1.47
CA ALA A 61 4.64 6.53 -0.08
C ALA A 61 3.51 5.61 0.43
N GLY A 62 2.45 5.40 -0.35
CA GLY A 62 1.37 4.48 -0.01
C GLY A 62 1.82 3.00 0.07
N LEU A 63 2.79 2.58 -0.75
CA LEU A 63 3.37 1.24 -0.64
C LEU A 63 4.22 1.11 0.63
N LEU A 64 4.95 2.15 1.00
CA LEU A 64 5.74 2.16 2.24
C LEU A 64 4.85 2.15 3.47
N ASP A 65 3.65 2.73 3.42
CA ASP A 65 2.64 2.60 4.48
C ASP A 65 2.24 1.13 4.69
N LEU A 66 2.05 0.37 3.59
CA LEU A 66 1.76 -1.06 3.67
C LEU A 66 2.92 -1.84 4.29
N VAL A 67 4.16 -1.50 3.92
CA VAL A 67 5.35 -2.13 4.54
C VAL A 67 5.41 -1.81 6.03
N ALA A 68 5.16 -0.57 6.42
CA ALA A 68 5.13 -0.16 7.84
C ALA A 68 4.03 -0.90 8.61
N ALA A 69 2.85 -1.06 8.02
CA ALA A 69 1.76 -1.84 8.61
C ALA A 69 2.15 -3.32 8.80
N LEU A 70 2.80 -3.93 7.82
CA LEU A 70 3.30 -5.30 7.94
C LEU A 70 4.39 -5.43 9.00
N GLN A 71 5.27 -4.44 9.14
CA GLN A 71 6.25 -4.38 10.24
C GLN A 71 5.56 -4.29 11.60
N TRP A 72 4.49 -3.50 11.69
CA TRP A 72 3.67 -3.42 12.91
C TRP A 72 3.02 -4.78 13.23
N VAL A 73 2.42 -5.44 12.24
CA VAL A 73 1.85 -6.80 12.39
C VAL A 73 2.92 -7.76 12.92
N ASN A 74 4.08 -7.78 12.30
CA ASN A 74 5.18 -8.67 12.72
C ASN A 74 5.57 -8.47 14.19
N LYS A 75 5.60 -7.22 14.67
CA LYS A 75 5.99 -6.89 16.04
C LYS A 75 4.89 -7.12 17.08
N ASN A 76 3.63 -7.00 16.71
CA ASN A 76 2.55 -6.84 17.68
C ASN A 76 1.47 -7.93 17.62
N ILE A 77 1.38 -8.69 16.51
CA ILE A 77 0.22 -9.55 16.27
C ILE A 77 0.08 -10.68 17.31
N ALA A 78 1.16 -11.08 17.94
CA ALA A 78 1.14 -12.09 19.01
C ALA A 78 0.29 -11.64 20.21
N ALA A 79 0.24 -10.34 20.52
CA ALA A 79 -0.61 -9.80 21.58
C ALA A 79 -2.11 -9.91 21.26
N PHE A 80 -2.46 -10.15 20.00
CA PHE A 80 -3.83 -10.37 19.52
C PHE A 80 -4.13 -11.85 19.24
N GLY A 81 -3.26 -12.77 19.66
CA GLY A 81 -3.39 -14.20 19.43
C GLY A 81 -2.95 -14.67 18.04
N GLY A 82 -2.34 -13.81 17.25
CA GLY A 82 -1.82 -14.15 15.92
C GLY A 82 -0.39 -14.67 15.94
N ASP A 83 0.01 -15.29 14.83
CA ASP A 83 1.36 -15.80 14.62
C ASP A 83 2.09 -14.93 13.58
N ALA A 84 3.12 -14.23 14.02
CA ALA A 84 3.96 -13.39 13.18
C ALA A 84 4.75 -14.20 12.12
N GLN A 85 4.91 -15.51 12.31
CA GLN A 85 5.56 -16.41 11.36
C GLN A 85 4.56 -17.07 10.40
N ASN A 86 3.28 -16.72 10.46
CA ASN A 86 2.23 -17.25 9.60
C ASN A 86 1.33 -16.15 9.04
N VAL A 87 1.92 -15.11 8.49
CA VAL A 87 1.20 -13.95 7.93
C VAL A 87 0.84 -14.21 6.47
N THR A 88 -0.46 -14.10 6.15
CA THR A 88 -0.99 -14.13 4.78
C THR A 88 -1.46 -12.73 4.41
N ILE A 89 -0.90 -12.15 3.35
CA ILE A 89 -1.44 -10.92 2.73
C ILE A 89 -2.42 -11.29 1.64
N PHE A 90 -3.55 -10.57 1.54
CA PHE A 90 -4.54 -10.83 0.51
C PHE A 90 -5.29 -9.56 0.13
N GLY A 91 -5.77 -9.51 -1.12
CA GLY A 91 -6.46 -8.34 -1.63
C GLY A 91 -7.11 -8.58 -2.98
N GLN A 92 -8.12 -7.78 -3.30
CA GLN A 92 -8.89 -7.88 -4.52
C GLN A 92 -8.76 -6.60 -5.35
N SER A 93 -8.77 -6.72 -6.69
CA SER A 93 -8.64 -5.59 -7.62
C SER A 93 -7.35 -4.79 -7.36
N GLY A 94 -7.44 -3.50 -7.08
CA GLY A 94 -6.28 -2.70 -6.66
C GLY A 94 -5.56 -3.28 -5.43
N GLY A 95 -6.28 -3.94 -4.52
CA GLY A 95 -5.69 -4.67 -3.39
C GLY A 95 -4.86 -5.87 -3.85
N GLY A 96 -5.33 -6.62 -4.83
CA GLY A 96 -4.55 -7.67 -5.49
C GLY A 96 -3.30 -7.12 -6.17
N GLY A 97 -3.41 -5.93 -6.81
CA GLY A 97 -2.27 -5.20 -7.37
C GLY A 97 -1.24 -4.83 -6.31
N LYS A 98 -1.68 -4.35 -5.14
CA LYS A 98 -0.82 -4.04 -3.99
C LYS A 98 -0.11 -5.30 -3.47
N VAL A 99 -0.82 -6.43 -3.36
CA VAL A 99 -0.22 -7.72 -3.02
C VAL A 99 0.86 -8.09 -4.04
N SER A 100 0.55 -8.03 -5.34
CA SER A 100 1.53 -8.33 -6.41
C SER A 100 2.76 -7.43 -6.32
N THR A 101 2.58 -6.15 -6.02
CA THR A 101 3.69 -5.20 -5.85
C THR A 101 4.54 -5.55 -4.62
N LEU A 102 3.92 -5.92 -3.50
CA LEU A 102 4.63 -6.33 -2.28
C LEU A 102 5.48 -7.59 -2.50
N LEU A 103 5.04 -8.53 -3.36
CA LEU A 103 5.85 -9.71 -3.73
C LEU A 103 7.20 -9.34 -4.35
N ALA A 104 7.27 -8.20 -5.05
CA ALA A 104 8.48 -7.68 -5.68
C ALA A 104 9.19 -6.58 -4.87
N THR A 105 8.68 -6.25 -3.67
CA THR A 105 9.20 -5.16 -2.85
C THR A 105 10.25 -5.68 -1.85
N PRO A 106 11.55 -5.32 -1.99
CA PRO A 106 12.60 -5.85 -1.11
C PRO A 106 12.38 -5.57 0.39
N SER A 107 11.85 -4.38 0.73
CA SER A 107 11.56 -3.99 2.12
C SER A 107 10.39 -4.75 2.76
N ALA A 108 9.59 -5.47 1.97
CA ALA A 108 8.52 -6.34 2.47
C ALA A 108 8.98 -7.79 2.71
N LYS A 109 10.21 -8.12 2.30
CA LYS A 109 10.75 -9.48 2.44
C LYS A 109 10.78 -9.91 3.91
N GLY A 110 10.20 -11.10 4.19
CA GLY A 110 10.15 -11.67 5.54
C GLY A 110 9.03 -11.12 6.43
N LEU A 111 8.22 -10.17 5.96
CA LEU A 111 7.09 -9.61 6.70
C LEU A 111 5.79 -10.39 6.47
N TYR A 112 5.74 -11.27 5.49
CA TYR A 112 4.63 -12.17 5.18
C TYR A 112 5.16 -13.51 4.65
N HIS A 113 4.33 -14.53 4.65
CA HIS A 113 4.67 -15.92 4.34
C HIS A 113 3.84 -16.49 3.18
N LYS A 114 2.63 -15.95 3.00
CA LYS A 114 1.66 -16.37 1.99
C LYS A 114 1.00 -15.16 1.36
N ALA A 115 0.57 -15.27 0.11
CA ALA A 115 -0.10 -14.22 -0.61
C ALA A 115 -1.27 -14.77 -1.43
N ILE A 116 -2.39 -14.04 -1.44
CA ILE A 116 -3.56 -14.34 -2.27
C ILE A 116 -3.87 -13.11 -3.10
N VAL A 117 -3.73 -13.23 -4.41
CA VAL A 117 -4.00 -12.16 -5.38
C VAL A 117 -5.31 -12.43 -6.07
N GLN A 118 -6.30 -11.57 -5.86
CA GLN A 118 -7.62 -11.70 -6.47
C GLN A 118 -7.83 -10.57 -7.47
N SER A 119 -7.93 -10.91 -8.76
CA SER A 119 -8.23 -9.95 -9.85
C SER A 119 -7.29 -8.73 -9.88
N GLY A 120 -6.01 -8.93 -9.59
CA GLY A 120 -5.04 -7.85 -9.49
C GLY A 120 -3.60 -8.26 -9.81
N SER A 121 -3.42 -9.39 -10.49
CA SER A 121 -2.08 -9.84 -10.93
C SER A 121 -1.46 -8.79 -11.85
N MET A 122 -0.37 -8.16 -11.42
CA MET A 122 0.36 -7.17 -12.18
C MET A 122 1.79 -7.67 -12.46
N LEU A 123 2.16 -7.69 -13.74
CA LEU A 123 3.53 -8.03 -14.16
C LEU A 123 4.41 -6.78 -14.31
N ARG A 124 3.81 -5.61 -14.40
CA ARG A 124 4.50 -4.32 -14.54
C ARG A 124 3.73 -3.26 -13.78
N THR A 125 4.46 -2.31 -13.21
CA THR A 125 3.92 -1.08 -12.63
C THR A 125 4.13 0.08 -13.60
N MET A 126 3.72 1.29 -13.20
CA MET A 126 3.94 2.51 -13.98
C MET A 126 5.45 2.73 -14.20
N ASP A 127 5.81 3.12 -15.41
CA ASP A 127 7.18 3.51 -15.74
C ASP A 127 7.59 4.77 -14.96
N ALA A 128 8.81 4.78 -14.43
CA ALA A 128 9.31 5.86 -13.59
C ALA A 128 9.38 7.22 -14.32
N LYS A 129 9.66 7.22 -15.65
CA LYS A 129 9.66 8.44 -16.46
C LYS A 129 8.26 9.01 -16.56
N TYR A 130 7.25 8.16 -16.76
CA TYR A 130 5.86 8.59 -16.83
C TYR A 130 5.36 9.08 -15.46
N SER A 131 5.72 8.38 -14.37
CA SER A 131 5.41 8.78 -13.01
C SER A 131 5.92 10.19 -12.68
N ARG A 132 7.18 10.47 -12.98
CA ARG A 132 7.77 11.81 -12.80
C ARG A 132 7.11 12.90 -13.65
N ARG A 133 6.63 12.55 -14.85
CA ARG A 133 5.86 13.51 -15.68
C ARG A 133 4.54 13.90 -15.04
N ILE A 134 3.86 12.96 -14.37
CA ILE A 134 2.66 13.28 -13.59
C ILE A 134 3.01 14.23 -12.44
N GLY A 135 4.09 13.96 -11.71
CA GLY A 135 4.57 14.86 -10.65
C GLY A 135 4.83 16.28 -11.13
N ALA A 136 5.53 16.41 -12.27
CA ALA A 136 5.77 17.72 -12.89
C ALA A 136 4.47 18.42 -13.31
N ALA A 137 3.53 17.70 -13.93
CA ALA A 137 2.26 18.26 -14.35
C ALA A 137 1.41 18.78 -13.17
N VAL A 138 1.45 18.10 -12.01
CA VAL A 138 0.78 18.57 -10.80
C VAL A 138 1.42 19.86 -10.27
N MET A 139 2.75 19.95 -10.27
CA MET A 139 3.46 21.18 -9.88
C MET A 139 3.10 22.36 -10.80
N ASP A 140 3.07 22.11 -12.11
CA ASP A 140 2.72 23.13 -13.12
C ASP A 140 1.26 23.59 -12.97
N GLU A 141 0.31 22.67 -12.77
CA GLU A 141 -1.11 22.99 -12.58
C GLU A 141 -1.35 23.84 -11.32
N LEU A 142 -0.58 23.59 -10.26
CA LEU A 142 -0.66 24.36 -9.01
C LEU A 142 0.17 25.67 -9.07
N GLY A 143 0.90 25.92 -10.14
CA GLY A 143 1.78 27.07 -10.28
C GLY A 143 2.97 27.08 -9.31
N LEU A 144 3.35 25.93 -8.78
CA LEU A 144 4.40 25.79 -7.78
C LEU A 144 5.78 25.66 -8.43
N LYS A 145 6.75 26.40 -7.88
CA LYS A 145 8.17 26.25 -8.24
C LYS A 145 8.80 25.12 -7.43
N ALA A 146 9.93 24.61 -7.90
CA ALA A 146 10.70 23.57 -7.20
C ALA A 146 11.04 23.94 -5.73
N SER A 147 11.26 25.23 -5.45
CA SER A 147 11.51 25.72 -4.08
C SER A 147 10.29 25.75 -3.17
N GLN A 148 9.10 25.53 -3.73
CA GLN A 148 7.81 25.58 -3.02
C GLN A 148 7.18 24.17 -2.87
N ILE A 149 7.92 23.14 -3.19
CA ILE A 149 7.41 21.76 -3.19
C ILE A 149 6.84 21.32 -1.84
N ASP A 150 7.35 21.86 -0.73
CA ASP A 150 6.85 21.57 0.61
C ASP A 150 5.45 22.16 0.87
N GLU A 151 4.95 23.05 0.00
CA GLU A 151 3.57 23.56 0.05
C GLU A 151 2.52 22.54 -0.44
N LEU A 152 2.96 21.41 -1.00
CA LEU A 152 2.08 20.31 -1.40
C LEU A 152 1.58 19.45 -0.22
N GLN A 153 2.04 19.66 1.00
CA GLN A 153 1.70 18.87 2.20
C GLN A 153 0.75 19.61 3.12
#